data_b2157903cb00c437eabc5cb07f838484
#
_entry.id   b2157903cb00c437eabc5cb07f838484
#
_cell.length_a   1.000
_cell.length_b   1.000
_cell.length_c   1.000
_cell.angle_alpha   90.00
_cell.angle_beta   90.00
_cell.angle_gamma   90.00
#
_symmetry.space_group_name_H-M   'P 1'
#
loop_
_entity.id
_entity.type
_entity.pdbx_description
1 polymer ?
#
loop_
_entity_poly.entity_id
_entity_poly.type
_entity_poly.pdbx_seq_one_letter_code
_entity_poly.pdbx_strand_id
1 'polypeptide(L)'
;MAKILVVEDNPLNMKLTSLLLHRAGHSVLSAVDAETALRLARGEQPDLILMDIQLPGMDGLTATTILKQDPATASIPVIALSALAMKADEERSQTAGCDAYIVKPLRYLGLYAVLDRLLPEADPAATAATPSVLPHT
;
A
#
# COMPACT_ATOMS: atom_id res chain seq x y z
N MET A 1 -10.56 -4.17 9.38
CA MET A 1 -10.02 -5.10 8.37
C MET A 1 -10.15 -4.51 6.99
N ALA A 2 -9.09 -4.49 6.25
CA ALA A 2 -9.08 -3.86 4.95
C ALA A 2 -8.63 -4.83 3.87
N LYS A 3 -8.98 -4.52 2.61
CA LYS A 3 -8.51 -5.24 1.44
C LYS A 3 -7.37 -4.43 0.86
N ILE A 4 -6.15 -4.98 0.87
CA ILE A 4 -4.95 -4.25 0.46
C ILE A 4 -4.35 -4.92 -0.76
N LEU A 5 -4.11 -4.12 -1.80
CA LEU A 5 -3.44 -4.59 -3.01
C LEU A 5 -1.94 -4.38 -2.83
N VAL A 6 -1.17 -5.45 -2.93
CA VAL A 6 0.29 -5.39 -2.86
C VAL A 6 0.85 -5.60 -4.26
N VAL A 7 1.63 -4.65 -4.74
CA VAL A 7 2.25 -4.71 -6.06
C VAL A 7 3.74 -4.88 -5.86
N GLU A 8 4.25 -6.07 -6.16
CA GLU A 8 5.62 -6.45 -5.86
C GLU A 8 6.03 -7.60 -6.77
N ASP A 9 7.13 -7.46 -7.49
CA ASP A 9 7.58 -8.51 -8.41
C ASP A 9 8.49 -9.54 -7.75
N ASN A 10 9.06 -9.25 -6.60
CA ASN A 10 9.94 -10.18 -5.88
C ASN A 10 9.10 -11.12 -5.00
N PRO A 11 9.16 -12.44 -5.24
CA PRO A 11 8.30 -13.37 -4.50
C PRO A 11 8.54 -13.36 -2.99
N LEU A 12 9.78 -13.20 -2.56
CA LEU A 12 10.07 -13.17 -1.13
C LEU A 12 9.49 -11.93 -0.47
N ASN A 13 9.67 -10.77 -1.11
CA ASN A 13 9.12 -9.53 -0.59
C ASN A 13 7.59 -9.57 -0.57
N MET A 14 6.97 -10.15 -1.60
CA MET A 14 5.52 -10.33 -1.64
C MET A 14 5.05 -11.17 -0.45
N LYS A 15 5.76 -12.27 -0.19
CA LYS A 15 5.39 -13.17 0.89
C LYS A 15 5.51 -12.49 2.25
N LEU A 16 6.60 -11.77 2.48
CA LEU A 16 6.83 -11.08 3.76
C LEU A 16 5.81 -9.98 3.98
N THR A 17 5.55 -9.18 2.96
CA THR A 17 4.57 -8.10 3.06
C THR A 17 3.17 -8.67 3.33
N SER A 18 2.79 -9.72 2.60
CA SER A 18 1.49 -10.36 2.78
C SER A 18 1.34 -10.91 4.19
N LEU A 19 2.40 -11.51 4.73
CA LEU A 19 2.38 -12.05 6.09
C LEU A 19 2.12 -10.95 7.12
N LEU A 20 2.82 -9.81 6.98
CA LEU A 20 2.62 -8.69 7.90
C LEU A 20 1.19 -8.17 7.84
N LEU A 21 0.62 -8.08 6.65
CA LEU A 21 -0.73 -7.58 6.49
C LEU A 21 -1.77 -8.57 7.05
N HIS A 22 -1.57 -9.85 6.81
CA HIS A 22 -2.47 -10.87 7.36
C HIS A 22 -2.43 -10.87 8.90
N ARG A 23 -1.26 -10.67 9.47
CA ARG A 23 -1.12 -10.60 10.94
C ARG A 23 -1.87 -9.41 11.51
N ALA A 24 -2.00 -8.35 10.74
CA ALA A 24 -2.77 -7.17 11.16
C ALA A 24 -4.26 -7.31 10.87
N GLY A 25 -4.69 -8.45 10.32
CA GLY A 25 -6.10 -8.70 10.08
C GLY A 25 -6.62 -8.27 8.73
N HIS A 26 -5.73 -7.92 7.80
CA HIS A 26 -6.13 -7.47 6.46
C HIS A 26 -6.14 -8.61 5.47
N SER A 27 -6.94 -8.49 4.41
CA SER A 27 -6.88 -9.41 3.28
C SER A 27 -5.97 -8.80 2.21
N VAL A 28 -5.35 -9.65 1.40
CA VAL A 28 -4.33 -9.23 0.45
C VAL A 28 -4.70 -9.66 -0.96
N LEU A 29 -4.62 -8.70 -1.90
CA LEU A 29 -4.60 -8.97 -3.33
C LEU A 29 -3.17 -8.80 -3.80
N SER A 30 -2.71 -9.65 -4.69
CA SER A 30 -1.32 -9.65 -5.15
C SER A 30 -1.24 -9.33 -6.62
N ALA A 31 -0.31 -8.46 -6.99
CA ALA A 31 0.01 -8.17 -8.38
C ALA A 31 1.52 -8.14 -8.53
N VAL A 32 2.05 -8.75 -9.59
CA VAL A 32 3.50 -8.81 -9.81
C VAL A 32 3.98 -7.75 -10.79
N ASP A 33 3.06 -7.02 -11.41
CA ASP A 33 3.38 -5.96 -12.35
C ASP A 33 2.32 -4.87 -12.30
N ALA A 34 2.63 -3.74 -12.95
CA ALA A 34 1.76 -2.57 -12.89
C ALA A 34 0.44 -2.78 -13.65
N GLU A 35 0.49 -3.47 -14.78
CA GLU A 35 -0.74 -3.69 -15.56
C GLU A 35 -1.76 -4.51 -14.78
N THR A 36 -1.30 -5.57 -14.11
CA THR A 36 -2.17 -6.38 -13.26
C THR A 36 -2.71 -5.53 -12.11
N ALA A 37 -1.86 -4.68 -11.54
CA ALA A 37 -2.27 -3.82 -10.43
C ALA A 37 -3.36 -2.85 -10.85
N LEU A 38 -3.23 -2.24 -12.03
CA LEU A 38 -4.25 -1.31 -12.52
C LEU A 38 -5.59 -2.01 -12.72
N ARG A 39 -5.56 -3.22 -13.27
CA ARG A 39 -6.78 -3.99 -13.50
C ARG A 39 -7.44 -4.38 -12.17
N LEU A 40 -6.64 -4.85 -11.21
CA LEU A 40 -7.17 -5.24 -9.92
C LEU A 40 -7.70 -4.04 -9.13
N ALA A 41 -7.03 -2.89 -9.23
CA ALA A 41 -7.48 -1.70 -8.52
C ALA A 41 -8.87 -1.28 -9.01
N ARG A 42 -9.10 -1.32 -10.32
CA ARG A 42 -10.41 -0.95 -10.86
C ARG A 42 -11.47 -2.00 -10.56
N GLY A 43 -11.13 -3.28 -10.68
CA GLY A 43 -12.11 -4.34 -10.53
C GLY A 43 -12.44 -4.68 -9.10
N GLU A 44 -11.45 -4.67 -8.22
CA GLU A 44 -11.61 -5.11 -6.84
C GLU A 44 -11.78 -3.97 -5.84
N GLN A 45 -11.45 -2.75 -6.22
CA GLN A 45 -11.58 -1.57 -5.37
C GLN A 45 -10.97 -1.79 -3.99
N PRO A 46 -9.64 -2.03 -3.92
CA PRO A 46 -9.01 -2.22 -2.62
C PRO A 46 -9.09 -0.94 -1.78
N ASP A 47 -8.92 -1.09 -0.49
CA ASP A 47 -8.94 0.03 0.43
C ASP A 47 -7.62 0.78 0.45
N LEU A 48 -6.55 0.14 0.01
CA LEU A 48 -5.22 0.74 0.00
C LEU A 48 -4.32 -0.07 -0.93
N ILE A 49 -3.32 0.60 -1.52
CA ILE A 49 -2.36 -0.05 -2.41
C ILE A 49 -0.95 0.17 -1.87
N LEU A 50 -0.19 -0.92 -1.72
CA LEU A 50 1.26 -0.86 -1.49
C LEU A 50 1.93 -1.06 -2.83
N MET A 51 2.60 -0.01 -3.33
CA MET A 51 3.13 0.01 -4.69
C MET A 51 4.65 0.07 -4.68
N ASP A 52 5.30 -1.03 -5.11
CA ASP A 52 6.73 -1.00 -5.34
C ASP A 52 6.99 -0.07 -6.53
N ILE A 53 7.86 0.91 -6.35
CA ILE A 53 8.14 1.84 -7.44
C ILE A 53 9.13 1.29 -8.44
N GLN A 54 9.81 0.19 -8.11
CA GLN A 54 10.81 -0.44 -8.99
C GLN A 54 10.25 -1.73 -9.56
N LEU A 55 9.33 -1.61 -10.51
CA LEU A 55 8.71 -2.74 -11.16
C LEU A 55 9.26 -2.91 -12.58
N PRO A 56 9.24 -4.13 -13.12
CA PRO A 56 9.61 -4.34 -14.52
C PRO A 56 8.55 -3.73 -15.43
N GLY A 57 8.97 -3.23 -16.57
CA GLY A 57 8.08 -2.60 -17.53
C GLY A 57 7.62 -1.23 -17.04
N MET A 58 6.32 -1.07 -16.81
CA MET A 58 5.78 0.18 -16.27
C MET A 58 6.15 0.28 -14.80
N ASP A 59 6.82 1.36 -14.40
CA ASP A 59 7.20 1.50 -12.99
C ASP A 59 6.01 1.91 -12.12
N GLY A 60 6.20 1.77 -10.80
CA GLY A 60 5.11 2.01 -9.86
C GLY A 60 4.63 3.44 -9.80
N LEU A 61 5.51 4.42 -10.07
CA LEU A 61 5.11 5.82 -10.05
C LEU A 61 4.25 6.17 -11.26
N THR A 62 4.57 5.61 -12.42
CA THR A 62 3.72 5.75 -13.61
C THR A 62 2.35 5.15 -13.35
N ALA A 63 2.32 3.96 -12.76
CA ALA A 63 1.05 3.32 -12.42
C ALA A 63 0.25 4.16 -11.42
N THR A 64 0.91 4.75 -10.44
CA THR A 64 0.25 5.60 -9.46
C THR A 64 -0.37 6.83 -10.13
N THR A 65 0.35 7.45 -11.05
CA THR A 65 -0.18 8.58 -11.80
C THR A 65 -1.45 8.19 -12.55
N ILE A 66 -1.45 7.03 -13.19
CA ILE A 66 -2.63 6.54 -13.90
C ILE A 66 -3.79 6.31 -12.93
N LEU A 67 -3.52 5.69 -11.77
CA LEU A 67 -4.55 5.46 -10.77
C LEU A 67 -5.16 6.77 -10.27
N LYS A 68 -4.34 7.78 -10.05
CA LYS A 68 -4.81 9.06 -9.51
C LYS A 68 -5.55 9.89 -10.54
N GLN A 69 -5.36 9.61 -11.82
CA GLN A 69 -6.09 10.29 -12.90
C GLN A 69 -7.40 9.61 -13.25
N ASP A 70 -7.62 8.39 -12.77
CA ASP A 70 -8.85 7.63 -13.06
C ASP A 70 -9.83 7.85 -11.90
N PRO A 71 -11.03 8.41 -12.18
CA PRO A 71 -12.00 8.64 -11.10
C PRO A 71 -12.38 7.39 -10.33
N ALA A 72 -12.29 6.21 -10.96
CA ALA A 72 -12.62 4.95 -10.29
C ALA A 72 -11.61 4.57 -9.21
N THR A 73 -10.38 5.06 -9.29
CA THR A 73 -9.30 4.66 -8.38
C THR A 73 -8.61 5.83 -7.69
N ALA A 74 -8.93 7.07 -8.06
CA ALA A 74 -8.21 8.24 -7.58
C ALA A 74 -8.24 8.38 -6.06
N SER A 75 -9.28 7.91 -5.40
CA SER A 75 -9.42 8.05 -3.95
C SER A 75 -8.73 6.95 -3.16
N ILE A 76 -8.21 5.92 -3.82
CA ILE A 76 -7.55 4.82 -3.12
C ILE A 76 -6.16 5.29 -2.67
N PRO A 77 -5.85 5.23 -1.36
CA PRO A 77 -4.51 5.62 -0.90
C PRO A 77 -3.44 4.71 -1.48
N VAL A 78 -2.31 5.29 -1.86
CA VAL A 78 -1.17 4.56 -2.42
C VAL A 78 0.06 4.86 -1.57
N ILE A 79 0.70 3.81 -1.08
CA ILE A 79 1.97 3.90 -0.37
C ILE A 79 3.06 3.43 -1.32
N ALA A 80 4.02 4.30 -1.60
CA ALA A 80 5.17 3.94 -2.44
C ALA A 80 6.20 3.19 -1.61
N LEU A 81 6.72 2.09 -2.15
CA LEU A 81 7.77 1.30 -1.51
C LEU A 81 9.03 1.39 -2.37
N SER A 82 10.15 1.72 -1.77
CA SER A 82 11.42 1.87 -2.49
C SER A 82 12.55 1.17 -1.74
N ALA A 83 13.44 0.52 -2.49
CA ALA A 83 14.65 -0.05 -1.92
C ALA A 83 15.71 1.01 -1.64
N LEU A 84 15.53 2.20 -2.18
CA LEU A 84 16.52 3.28 -2.08
C LEU A 84 15.95 4.43 -1.26
N ALA A 85 16.70 4.88 -0.27
CA ALA A 85 16.30 6.01 0.58
C ALA A 85 16.76 7.32 -0.06
N MET A 86 16.28 7.61 -1.28
CA MET A 86 16.69 8.79 -2.02
C MET A 86 15.61 9.85 -1.96
N LYS A 87 16.01 11.08 -1.64
CA LYS A 87 15.08 12.18 -1.57
C LYS A 87 14.40 12.44 -2.91
N ALA A 88 15.13 12.25 -4.02
CA ALA A 88 14.56 12.42 -5.35
C ALA A 88 13.41 11.44 -5.59
N ASP A 89 13.54 10.20 -5.13
CA ASP A 89 12.46 9.21 -5.28
C ASP A 89 11.26 9.57 -4.42
N GLU A 90 11.50 10.08 -3.22
CA GLU A 90 10.41 10.52 -2.36
C GLU A 90 9.65 11.67 -3.00
N GLU A 91 10.37 12.65 -3.56
CA GLU A 91 9.74 13.79 -4.23
C GLU A 91 8.96 13.35 -5.46
N ARG A 92 9.51 12.41 -6.24
CA ARG A 92 8.82 11.88 -7.40
C ARG A 92 7.55 11.14 -7.00
N SER A 93 7.58 10.41 -5.87
CA SER A 93 6.40 9.71 -5.41
C SER A 93 5.30 10.68 -5.00
N GLN A 94 5.65 11.77 -4.35
CA GLN A 94 4.69 12.80 -3.99
C GLN A 94 4.08 13.44 -5.24
N THR A 95 4.90 13.74 -6.24
CA THR A 95 4.43 14.32 -7.50
C THR A 95 3.48 13.37 -8.22
N ALA A 96 3.73 12.07 -8.15
CA ALA A 96 2.86 11.07 -8.78
C ALA A 96 1.53 10.91 -8.05
N GLY A 97 1.42 11.41 -6.82
CA GLY A 97 0.19 11.35 -6.05
C GLY A 97 0.19 10.30 -4.95
N CYS A 98 1.35 9.74 -4.59
CA CYS A 98 1.42 8.79 -3.49
C CYS A 98 1.10 9.48 -2.17
N ASP A 99 0.41 8.77 -1.30
CA ASP A 99 -0.01 9.31 -0.01
C ASP A 99 1.03 9.08 1.08
N ALA A 100 1.95 8.16 0.86
CA ALA A 100 3.06 7.90 1.78
C ALA A 100 4.20 7.23 1.02
N TYR A 101 5.37 7.20 1.64
CA TYR A 101 6.58 6.65 1.07
C TYR A 101 7.31 5.86 2.16
N ILE A 102 7.62 4.60 1.89
CA ILE A 102 8.31 3.73 2.83
C ILE A 102 9.54 3.13 2.14
N VAL A 103 10.68 3.14 2.84
CA VAL A 103 11.91 2.53 2.34
C VAL A 103 11.97 1.09 2.82
N LYS A 104 12.25 0.17 1.90
CA LYS A 104 12.43 -1.25 2.24
C LYS A 104 13.74 -1.46 2.99
N PRO A 105 13.84 -2.49 3.82
CA PRO A 105 12.85 -3.52 4.07
C PRO A 105 11.72 -3.00 4.95
N LEU A 106 10.52 -3.55 4.73
CA LEU A 106 9.38 -3.14 5.52
C LEU A 106 9.55 -3.58 6.98
N ARG A 107 9.32 -2.63 7.87
CA ARG A 107 9.30 -2.91 9.31
C ARG A 107 7.86 -2.84 9.77
N TYR A 108 7.44 -3.82 10.53
CA TYR A 108 6.01 -3.95 10.83
C TYR A 108 5.45 -2.73 11.58
N LEU A 109 6.21 -2.14 12.49
CA LEU A 109 5.72 -0.97 13.23
C LEU A 109 5.53 0.24 12.30
N GLY A 110 6.49 0.47 11.40
CA GLY A 110 6.37 1.58 10.46
C GLY A 110 5.23 1.37 9.48
N LEU A 111 5.09 0.15 8.98
CA LEU A 111 4.01 -0.17 8.07
C LEU A 111 2.65 0.01 8.76
N TYR A 112 2.48 -0.54 9.95
CA TYR A 112 1.22 -0.45 10.67
C TYR A 112 0.86 0.99 11.00
N ALA A 113 1.83 1.83 11.35
CA ALA A 113 1.57 3.23 11.63
C ALA A 113 1.03 3.96 10.40
N VAL A 114 1.59 3.69 9.22
CA VAL A 114 1.12 4.32 7.99
C VAL A 114 -0.26 3.79 7.62
N LEU A 115 -0.49 2.50 7.79
CA LEU A 115 -1.80 1.91 7.52
C LEU A 115 -2.88 2.54 8.40
N ASP A 116 -2.59 2.69 9.69
CA ASP A 116 -3.55 3.30 10.62
C ASP A 116 -3.90 4.73 10.21
N ARG A 117 -2.92 5.48 9.70
CA ARG A 117 -3.13 6.84 9.29
C ARG A 117 -3.96 6.95 8.01
N LEU A 118 -3.74 6.04 7.06
CA LEU A 118 -4.34 6.15 5.73
C LEU A 118 -5.62 5.36 5.56
N LEU A 119 -5.83 4.30 6.33
CA LEU A 119 -7.06 3.51 6.22
C LEU A 119 -8.16 4.18 7.03
N PRO A 120 -9.37 4.26 6.47
CA PRO A 120 -10.50 4.79 7.24
C PRO A 120 -10.81 3.83 8.37
N GLU A 121 -11.33 4.39 9.47
CA GLU A 121 -11.82 3.55 10.55
C GLU A 121 -13.06 2.82 10.08
N ALA A 122 -12.98 1.50 10.10
CA ALA A 122 -14.08 0.70 9.62
C ALA A 122 -15.28 0.79 10.53
N ASP A 123 -15.04 0.88 11.85
CA ASP A 123 -16.12 0.81 12.83
C ASP A 123 -15.64 1.45 14.14
N PRO A 124 -16.26 2.56 14.55
CA PRO A 124 -15.88 3.19 15.81
C PRO A 124 -16.01 2.27 17.01
N ALA A 125 -16.98 1.37 17.02
CA ALA A 125 -17.13 0.43 18.11
C ALA A 125 -15.97 -0.54 18.16
N ALA A 126 -15.50 -1.01 16.99
CA ALA A 126 -14.35 -1.90 16.92
C ALA A 126 -13.08 -1.19 17.40
N THR A 127 -12.92 0.07 17.01
CA THR A 127 -11.79 0.87 17.44
C THR A 127 -11.80 1.05 18.95
N ALA A 128 -12.94 1.33 19.49
CA ALA A 128 -13.08 1.51 20.94
C ALA A 128 -12.80 0.20 21.69
N ALA A 129 -13.17 -0.91 21.10
CA ALA A 129 -12.98 -2.22 21.74
C ALA A 129 -11.54 -2.67 21.77
N THR A 130 -10.71 -2.07 20.92
CA THR A 130 -9.32 -2.49 20.82
C THR A 130 -8.35 -1.53 21.48
N PRO A 131 -8.62 -1.00 22.46
CA PRO A 131 -7.86 0.05 23.10
C PRO A 131 -6.44 -0.31 23.44
N SER A 132 -7.20 -0.63 23.09
CA SER A 132 -6.36 -0.74 23.07
C SER A 132 -5.43 -1.00 22.93
N VAL A 133 -5.62 -1.02 22.87
CA VAL A 133 -4.86 -1.45 22.71
C VAL A 133 -3.97 -1.56 22.58
N LEU A 134 -4.15 -1.46 22.54
CA LEU A 134 -3.34 -1.73 22.43
C LEU A 134 -2.54 -1.78 22.24
N PRO A 135 -2.50 -1.93 22.26
CA PRO A 135 -1.68 -1.90 21.92
C PRO A 135 -0.96 -1.92 21.23
N HIS A 136 -1.26 -1.84 20.84
CA HIS A 136 -0.61 -1.99 20.16
C HIS A 136 0.43 -1.70 20.04
N THR A 137 0.41 -1.67 20.26
CA THR A 137 1.41 -1.42 20.14
C THR A 137 2.24 -2.06 20.14
#